data_08e96e8c05c51391cc0d598812731383
#
_entry.id   08e96e8c05c51391cc0d598812731383
#
_cell.length_a   1.000
_cell.length_b   1.000
_cell.length_c   1.000
_cell.angle_alpha   90.00
_cell.angle_beta   90.00
_cell.angle_gamma   90.00
#
_symmetry.space_group_name_H-M   'P 1'
#
loop_
_entity.id
_entity.type
_entity.pdbx_description
1 polymer ?
#
loop_
_entity_poly.entity_id
_entity_poly.type
_entity_poly.pdbx_seq_one_letter_code
_entity_poly.pdbx_strand_id
1 'polypeptide(L)'
;MKRPGVLLAVFAGALLLFISFNTIVSDKQGSKGLSAGDPLPPFAMPLSTSSCRGRCDANVATAPDQGAAGTKPACSVRGPEVLNSCELAEKGPFVLAFVFHPVQRCRDQLAGLQRVAIRHPGVRFAVVAVRASAEGARTLKTSLPVGYDHDGAVANEYAVVVCPTLTFVAAGGKVAGSTVGSLSDAELETWVKRIS
;
A
#
# COMPACT_ATOMS: atom_id res chain seq x y z
N MET A 1 38.07 42.60 13.14
CA MET A 1 38.19 41.65 12.00
C MET A 1 37.30 40.46 12.29
N LYS A 2 36.16 40.33 11.60
CA LYS A 2 35.26 39.17 11.74
C LYS A 2 35.95 37.99 11.07
N ARG A 3 36.11 36.89 11.80
CA ARG A 3 36.77 35.66 11.30
C ARG A 3 35.75 34.87 10.44
N PRO A 4 35.80 34.99 9.10
CA PRO A 4 34.79 34.36 8.23
C PRO A 4 34.79 32.81 8.35
N GLY A 5 35.93 32.20 8.76
CA GLY A 5 36.02 30.77 8.97
C GLY A 5 35.19 30.23 10.14
N VAL A 6 34.98 31.05 11.20
CA VAL A 6 34.14 30.62 12.34
C VAL A 6 32.66 30.59 11.95
N LEU A 7 32.20 31.56 11.17
CA LEU A 7 30.84 31.60 10.66
C LEU A 7 30.55 30.42 9.71
N LEU A 8 31.53 30.09 8.85
CA LEU A 8 31.41 28.93 7.94
C LEU A 8 31.35 27.60 8.71
N ALA A 9 32.17 27.44 9.76
CA ALA A 9 32.18 26.25 10.59
C ALA A 9 30.86 26.07 11.37
N VAL A 10 30.31 27.16 11.91
CA VAL A 10 29.03 27.15 12.61
C VAL A 10 27.90 26.80 11.64
N PHE A 11 27.90 27.37 10.45
CA PHE A 11 26.88 27.07 9.44
C PHE A 11 26.94 25.60 8.97
N ALA A 12 28.18 25.11 8.71
CA ALA A 12 28.35 23.68 8.33
C ALA A 12 27.93 22.73 9.44
N GLY A 13 28.23 23.05 10.70
CA GLY A 13 27.79 22.27 11.86
C GLY A 13 26.27 22.26 12.02
N ALA A 14 25.62 23.42 11.88
CA ALA A 14 24.17 23.53 11.92
C ALA A 14 23.49 22.76 10.77
N LEU A 15 24.06 22.79 9.57
CA LEU A 15 23.56 22.07 8.41
C LEU A 15 23.68 20.54 8.61
N LEU A 16 24.82 20.08 9.13
CA LEU A 16 25.00 18.65 9.44
C LEU A 16 24.05 18.19 10.53
N LEU A 17 23.84 18.98 11.59
CA LEU A 17 22.85 18.67 12.63
C LEU A 17 21.42 18.63 12.06
N PHE A 18 21.07 19.56 11.20
CA PHE A 18 19.77 19.61 10.54
C PHE A 18 19.56 18.39 9.64
N ILE A 19 20.54 18.02 8.83
CA ILE A 19 20.48 16.83 7.96
C ILE A 19 20.36 15.57 8.83
N SER A 20 21.20 15.43 9.87
CA SER A 20 21.17 14.27 10.76
C SER A 20 19.84 14.15 11.50
N PHE A 21 19.32 15.26 12.03
CA PHE A 21 18.01 15.29 12.69
C PHE A 21 16.88 14.94 11.73
N ASN A 22 16.89 15.50 10.53
CA ASN A 22 15.90 15.24 9.51
C ASN A 22 15.95 13.77 9.04
N THR A 23 17.16 13.20 8.93
CA THR A 23 17.34 11.78 8.58
C THR A 23 16.79 10.85 9.67
N ILE A 24 17.02 11.16 10.95
CA ILE A 24 16.52 10.38 12.10
C ILE A 24 14.99 10.48 12.22
N VAL A 25 14.43 11.68 11.98
CA VAL A 25 12.98 11.91 12.04
C VAL A 25 12.27 11.35 10.80
N SER A 26 12.96 11.27 9.65
CA SER A 26 12.44 10.68 8.42
C SER A 26 12.53 9.15 8.38
N ASP A 27 12.92 8.49 9.47
CA ASP A 27 13.08 7.04 9.57
C ASP A 27 11.72 6.34 9.61
N LYS A 28 10.93 6.53 8.57
CA LYS A 28 9.67 5.81 8.39
C LYS A 28 9.51 5.39 6.96
N GLN A 29 9.46 4.12 6.78
CA GLN A 29 9.16 3.37 5.58
C GLN A 29 10.41 2.94 4.81
N GLY A 30 11.09 1.94 5.38
CA GLY A 30 11.97 1.07 4.61
C GLY A 30 11.18 0.27 3.57
N SER A 31 11.89 -0.48 2.74
CA SER A 31 11.35 -1.32 1.67
C SER A 31 10.66 -2.62 2.14
N LYS A 32 10.17 -2.67 3.38
CA LYS A 32 9.70 -3.91 4.03
C LYS A 32 8.18 -3.99 4.19
N GLY A 33 7.44 -3.04 3.64
CA GLY A 33 6.01 -2.92 3.91
C GLY A 33 5.74 -2.32 5.30
N LEU A 34 4.46 -2.24 5.67
CA LEU A 34 4.03 -1.73 6.97
C LEU A 34 4.40 -2.70 8.09
N SER A 35 4.80 -2.17 9.23
CA SER A 35 5.09 -2.93 10.43
C SER A 35 3.83 -3.21 11.25
N ALA A 36 3.90 -4.21 12.13
CA ALA A 36 2.79 -4.47 13.06
C ALA A 36 2.54 -3.27 13.96
N GLY A 37 1.29 -2.83 14.02
CA GLY A 37 0.87 -1.68 14.81
C GLY A 37 0.94 -0.34 14.07
N ASP A 38 1.50 -0.28 12.85
CA ASP A 38 1.44 0.91 12.03
C ASP A 38 -0.02 1.28 11.71
N PRO A 39 -0.33 2.58 11.57
CA PRO A 39 -1.64 2.99 11.09
C PRO A 39 -1.85 2.50 9.65
N LEU A 40 -3.07 2.03 9.37
CA LEU A 40 -3.45 1.67 8.00
C LEU A 40 -3.60 2.93 7.16
N PRO A 41 -2.76 3.14 6.12
CA PRO A 41 -2.92 4.31 5.27
C PRO A 41 -4.23 4.24 4.48
N PRO A 42 -5.03 5.32 4.47
CA PRO A 42 -6.24 5.35 3.68
C PRO A 42 -5.91 5.43 2.19
N PHE A 43 -6.65 4.68 1.39
CA PHE A 43 -6.65 4.83 -0.06
C PHE A 43 -8.02 4.52 -0.67
N ALA A 44 -8.25 5.06 -1.85
CA ALA A 44 -9.34 4.68 -2.74
C ALA A 44 -8.86 4.71 -4.17
N MET A 45 -8.97 3.60 -4.87
CA MET A 45 -8.57 3.46 -6.26
C MET A 45 -9.62 2.70 -7.07
N PRO A 46 -9.74 2.94 -8.38
CA PRO A 46 -10.68 2.19 -9.19
C PRO A 46 -10.25 0.73 -9.31
N LEU A 47 -11.24 -0.17 -9.35
CA LEU A 47 -11.03 -1.55 -9.72
C LEU A 47 -10.66 -1.64 -11.22
N SER A 48 -9.89 -2.65 -11.60
CA SER A 48 -9.53 -2.90 -13.00
C SER A 48 -10.73 -3.11 -13.91
N THR A 49 -11.85 -3.56 -13.35
CA THR A 49 -13.14 -3.76 -14.03
C THR A 49 -14.03 -2.52 -14.02
N SER A 50 -13.61 -1.45 -13.35
CA SER A 50 -14.37 -0.23 -13.19
C SER A 50 -14.55 0.50 -14.53
N SER A 51 -15.72 1.09 -14.69
CA SER A 51 -16.03 2.05 -15.76
C SER A 51 -15.85 3.52 -15.34
N CYS A 52 -15.64 3.76 -14.06
CA CYS A 52 -15.51 5.12 -13.54
C CYS A 52 -14.12 5.70 -13.82
N ARG A 53 -14.08 6.68 -14.72
CA ARG A 53 -12.83 7.36 -15.11
C ARG A 53 -12.54 8.51 -14.13
N GLY A 54 -11.51 8.35 -13.28
CA GLY A 54 -11.01 9.40 -12.39
C GLY A 54 -11.84 9.68 -11.13
N ARG A 55 -13.17 9.58 -11.20
CA ARG A 55 -14.06 9.88 -10.06
C ARG A 55 -13.98 8.90 -8.90
N CYS A 56 -13.45 7.70 -9.14
CA CYS A 56 -13.26 6.64 -8.15
C CYS A 56 -11.83 6.61 -7.60
N ASP A 57 -11.01 7.55 -8.00
CA ASP A 57 -9.61 7.61 -7.64
C ASP A 57 -9.39 8.82 -6.72
N ALA A 58 -9.38 8.58 -5.42
CA ALA A 58 -8.95 9.54 -4.43
C ALA A 58 -7.52 9.25 -3.98
N ASN A 59 -6.91 8.18 -4.53
CA ASN A 59 -5.59 7.74 -4.21
C ASN A 59 -5.38 7.71 -2.68
N VAL A 60 -4.43 8.47 -2.15
CA VAL A 60 -4.09 8.58 -0.73
C VAL A 60 -4.58 9.87 -0.08
N ALA A 61 -5.53 10.58 -0.70
CA ALA A 61 -6.05 11.82 -0.16
C ALA A 61 -6.67 11.62 1.24
N THR A 62 -6.25 12.41 2.21
CA THR A 62 -6.80 12.43 3.57
C THR A 62 -7.70 13.64 3.81
N ALA A 63 -7.61 14.67 2.96
CA ALA A 63 -8.42 15.87 2.98
C ALA A 63 -8.94 16.19 1.56
N PRO A 64 -10.00 17.03 1.44
CA PRO A 64 -10.44 17.51 0.14
C PRO A 64 -9.33 18.25 -0.60
N ASP A 65 -9.33 18.13 -1.93
CA ASP A 65 -8.48 18.91 -2.84
C ASP A 65 -6.96 18.78 -2.61
N GLN A 66 -6.51 17.58 -2.26
CA GLN A 66 -5.08 17.27 -2.17
C GLN A 66 -4.41 17.10 -3.56
N GLY A 67 -4.73 17.95 -4.50
CA GLY A 67 -4.12 17.98 -5.85
C GLY A 67 -4.29 16.66 -6.60
N ALA A 68 -3.19 16.10 -7.08
CA ALA A 68 -3.19 14.85 -7.84
C ALA A 68 -3.68 13.62 -7.04
N ALA A 69 -3.72 13.72 -5.71
CA ALA A 69 -4.19 12.63 -4.85
C ALA A 69 -5.72 12.55 -4.72
N GLY A 70 -6.46 13.45 -5.34
CA GLY A 70 -7.92 13.43 -5.41
C GLY A 70 -8.60 14.64 -4.81
N THR A 71 -9.86 14.85 -5.19
CA THR A 71 -10.70 15.97 -4.74
C THR A 71 -11.49 15.65 -3.47
N LYS A 72 -11.47 14.40 -3.00
CA LYS A 72 -12.19 13.93 -1.82
C LYS A 72 -11.27 13.04 -0.98
N PRO A 73 -11.45 13.01 0.36
CA PRO A 73 -10.75 12.05 1.19
C PRO A 73 -11.00 10.61 0.73
N ALA A 74 -9.98 9.78 0.70
CA ALA A 74 -10.05 8.40 0.24
C ALA A 74 -11.19 7.61 0.91
N CYS A 75 -11.34 7.73 2.23
CA CYS A 75 -12.40 7.02 2.96
C CYS A 75 -13.83 7.41 2.57
N SER A 76 -14.02 8.55 1.88
CA SER A 76 -15.33 8.98 1.36
C SER A 76 -15.65 8.47 -0.04
N VAL A 77 -14.66 7.96 -0.78
CA VAL A 77 -14.82 7.45 -2.14
C VAL A 77 -15.07 5.94 -2.08
N ARG A 78 -16.33 5.55 -2.12
CA ARG A 78 -16.80 4.19 -1.90
C ARG A 78 -17.67 3.71 -3.06
N GLY A 79 -17.85 2.40 -3.13
CA GLY A 79 -18.78 1.81 -4.09
C GLY A 79 -18.24 0.53 -4.74
N PRO A 80 -19.07 -0.14 -5.57
CA PRO A 80 -18.73 -1.44 -6.15
C PRO A 80 -17.59 -1.40 -7.16
N GLU A 81 -17.25 -0.22 -7.66
CA GLU A 81 -16.18 -0.02 -8.63
C GLU A 81 -14.86 0.48 -8.00
N VAL A 82 -14.81 0.54 -6.65
CA VAL A 82 -13.69 1.11 -5.89
C VAL A 82 -13.07 0.07 -4.98
N LEU A 83 -11.75 -0.02 -4.96
CA LEU A 83 -11.02 -0.66 -3.89
C LEU A 83 -10.66 0.41 -2.85
N ASN A 84 -11.18 0.26 -1.62
CA ASN A 84 -11.03 1.26 -0.56
C ASN A 84 -10.57 0.59 0.74
N SER A 85 -9.45 1.05 1.31
CA SER A 85 -8.87 0.48 2.53
C SER A 85 -9.76 0.66 3.76
N CYS A 86 -10.47 1.80 3.87
CA CYS A 86 -11.37 2.08 4.99
C CYS A 86 -12.57 1.12 4.95
N GLU A 87 -13.15 0.91 3.75
CA GLU A 87 -14.26 -0.01 3.55
C GLU A 87 -13.85 -1.47 3.79
N LEU A 88 -12.63 -1.86 3.41
CA LEU A 88 -12.08 -3.17 3.71
C LEU A 88 -11.94 -3.37 5.22
N ALA A 89 -11.38 -2.39 5.94
CA ALA A 89 -11.18 -2.44 7.39
C ALA A 89 -12.50 -2.54 8.18
N GLU A 90 -13.54 -1.84 7.72
CA GLU A 90 -14.89 -1.90 8.31
C GLU A 90 -15.54 -3.27 8.12
N LYS A 91 -15.24 -3.94 7.01
CA LYS A 91 -15.83 -5.25 6.67
C LYS A 91 -15.12 -6.44 7.33
N GLY A 92 -14.01 -6.23 8.03
CA GLY A 92 -13.27 -7.26 8.77
C GLY A 92 -11.82 -7.41 8.32
N PRO A 93 -11.16 -8.54 8.67
CA PRO A 93 -9.76 -8.76 8.34
C PRO A 93 -9.55 -8.90 6.83
N PHE A 94 -8.38 -8.47 6.35
CA PHE A 94 -8.05 -8.54 4.93
C PHE A 94 -6.55 -8.64 4.65
N VAL A 95 -6.22 -9.08 3.45
CA VAL A 95 -4.86 -9.13 2.90
C VAL A 95 -4.80 -8.29 1.63
N LEU A 96 -3.83 -7.38 1.57
CA LEU A 96 -3.49 -6.64 0.36
C LEU A 96 -2.24 -7.24 -0.26
N ALA A 97 -2.31 -7.60 -1.54
CA ALA A 97 -1.18 -8.07 -2.31
C ALA A 97 -0.76 -7.00 -3.31
N PHE A 98 0.43 -6.44 -3.14
CA PHE A 98 1.01 -5.48 -4.07
C PHE A 98 1.82 -6.22 -5.13
N VAL A 99 1.48 -5.99 -6.40
CA VAL A 99 2.10 -6.64 -7.54
C VAL A 99 2.51 -5.62 -8.59
N PHE A 100 3.69 -5.82 -9.16
CA PHE A 100 4.19 -5.02 -10.28
C PHE A 100 3.99 -5.80 -11.60
N HIS A 101 3.33 -5.18 -12.56
CA HIS A 101 3.18 -5.74 -13.89
C HIS A 101 4.36 -5.29 -14.79
N PRO A 102 4.96 -6.16 -15.60
CA PRO A 102 4.63 -7.56 -15.93
C PRO A 102 5.48 -8.63 -15.18
N VAL A 103 5.90 -8.42 -13.96
CA VAL A 103 6.82 -9.31 -13.24
C VAL A 103 6.20 -10.69 -12.95
N GLN A 104 6.77 -11.76 -13.50
CA GLN A 104 6.23 -13.12 -13.40
C GLN A 104 6.11 -13.61 -11.94
N ARG A 105 7.16 -13.44 -11.14
CA ARG A 105 7.17 -13.85 -9.72
C ARG A 105 5.98 -13.30 -8.94
N CYS A 106 5.55 -12.08 -9.25
CA CYS A 106 4.39 -11.45 -8.62
C CYS A 106 3.09 -12.16 -8.98
N ARG A 107 2.96 -12.61 -10.24
CA ARG A 107 1.78 -13.33 -10.71
C ARG A 107 1.67 -14.73 -10.10
N ASP A 108 2.80 -15.41 -9.90
CA ASP A 108 2.82 -16.74 -9.30
C ASP A 108 2.24 -16.75 -7.88
N GLN A 109 2.45 -15.66 -7.11
CA GLN A 109 1.86 -15.49 -5.79
C GLN A 109 0.34 -15.40 -5.82
N LEU A 110 -0.27 -14.86 -6.88
CA LEU A 110 -1.72 -14.68 -6.98
C LEU A 110 -2.47 -16.02 -6.95
N ALA A 111 -1.91 -17.07 -7.54
CA ALA A 111 -2.52 -18.39 -7.49
C ALA A 111 -2.59 -18.96 -6.06
N GLY A 112 -1.54 -18.77 -5.27
CA GLY A 112 -1.55 -19.13 -3.84
C GLY A 112 -2.57 -18.34 -3.05
N LEU A 113 -2.63 -17.01 -3.26
CA LEU A 113 -3.62 -16.15 -2.62
C LEU A 113 -5.07 -16.58 -2.93
N GLN A 114 -5.36 -16.92 -4.19
CA GLN A 114 -6.71 -17.41 -4.57
C GLN A 114 -7.08 -18.72 -3.86
N ARG A 115 -6.14 -19.67 -3.77
CA ARG A 115 -6.39 -20.94 -3.06
C ARG A 115 -6.65 -20.69 -1.57
N VAL A 116 -5.86 -19.83 -0.94
CA VAL A 116 -6.03 -19.51 0.48
C VAL A 116 -7.33 -18.72 0.71
N ALA A 117 -7.68 -17.78 -0.18
CA ALA A 117 -8.91 -17.01 -0.09
C ALA A 117 -10.17 -17.90 -0.07
N ILE A 118 -10.18 -18.96 -0.90
CA ILE A 118 -11.30 -19.93 -0.93
C ILE A 118 -11.45 -20.65 0.42
N ARG A 119 -10.34 -20.97 1.08
CA ARG A 119 -10.34 -21.67 2.38
C ARG A 119 -10.66 -20.76 3.57
N HIS A 120 -10.54 -19.45 3.39
CA HIS A 120 -10.75 -18.45 4.47
C HIS A 120 -11.79 -17.39 4.07
N PRO A 121 -13.09 -17.75 3.91
CA PRO A 121 -14.11 -16.82 3.42
C PRO A 121 -14.37 -15.64 4.38
N GLY A 122 -13.94 -15.74 5.64
CA GLY A 122 -14.02 -14.67 6.63
C GLY A 122 -12.94 -13.59 6.46
N VAL A 123 -11.92 -13.83 5.62
CA VAL A 123 -10.84 -12.89 5.33
C VAL A 123 -10.94 -12.42 3.88
N ARG A 124 -10.86 -11.12 3.65
CA ARG A 124 -10.89 -10.55 2.31
C ARG A 124 -9.50 -10.50 1.73
N PHE A 125 -9.42 -10.71 0.42
CA PHE A 125 -8.18 -10.61 -0.32
C PHE A 125 -8.38 -9.62 -1.47
N ALA A 126 -7.43 -8.71 -1.64
CA ALA A 126 -7.43 -7.78 -2.75
C ALA A 126 -6.00 -7.59 -3.28
N VAL A 127 -5.91 -7.22 -4.54
CA VAL A 127 -4.66 -7.00 -5.26
C VAL A 127 -4.55 -5.53 -5.62
N VAL A 128 -3.39 -4.96 -5.39
CA VAL A 128 -3.02 -3.62 -5.85
C VAL A 128 -1.98 -3.78 -6.97
N ALA A 129 -2.39 -3.47 -8.20
CA ALA A 129 -1.50 -3.43 -9.35
C ALA A 129 -0.73 -2.10 -9.35
N VAL A 130 0.53 -2.14 -8.96
CA VAL A 130 1.36 -0.95 -8.74
C VAL A 130 1.85 -0.38 -10.06
N ARG A 131 1.73 0.94 -10.23
CA ARG A 131 2.10 1.71 -11.44
C ARG A 131 1.51 1.10 -12.71
N ALA A 132 0.25 0.68 -12.62
CA ALA A 132 -0.46 0.02 -13.69
C ALA A 132 -1.63 0.85 -14.22
N SER A 133 -1.96 0.68 -15.47
CA SER A 133 -3.24 1.10 -16.03
C SER A 133 -4.34 0.08 -15.73
N ALA A 134 -5.60 0.45 -15.94
CA ALA A 134 -6.73 -0.48 -15.86
C ALA A 134 -6.52 -1.71 -16.76
N GLU A 135 -6.00 -1.51 -17.97
CA GLU A 135 -5.69 -2.59 -18.91
C GLU A 135 -4.58 -3.50 -18.37
N GLY A 136 -3.46 -2.94 -17.91
CA GLY A 136 -2.38 -3.69 -17.28
C GLY A 136 -2.86 -4.52 -16.08
N ALA A 137 -3.71 -3.94 -15.23
CA ALA A 137 -4.27 -4.64 -14.09
C ALA A 137 -5.18 -5.83 -14.49
N ARG A 138 -5.93 -5.73 -15.58
CA ARG A 138 -6.75 -6.85 -16.11
C ARG A 138 -5.91 -8.03 -16.57
N THR A 139 -4.67 -7.81 -16.98
CA THR A 139 -3.78 -8.91 -17.43
C THR A 139 -3.32 -9.83 -16.31
N LEU A 140 -3.55 -9.46 -15.04
CA LEU A 140 -3.17 -10.28 -13.88
C LEU A 140 -3.96 -11.59 -13.76
N LYS A 141 -5.10 -11.72 -14.45
CA LYS A 141 -5.91 -12.96 -14.54
C LYS A 141 -6.16 -13.61 -13.19
N THR A 142 -6.66 -12.88 -12.23
CA THR A 142 -7.05 -13.36 -10.91
C THR A 142 -8.55 -13.17 -10.69
N SER A 143 -9.16 -14.04 -9.86
CA SER A 143 -10.55 -13.87 -9.39
C SER A 143 -10.66 -12.89 -8.22
N LEU A 144 -9.52 -12.46 -7.64
CA LEU A 144 -9.51 -11.49 -6.55
C LEU A 144 -9.79 -10.09 -7.10
N PRO A 145 -10.41 -9.20 -6.32
CA PRO A 145 -10.55 -7.79 -6.69
C PRO A 145 -9.17 -7.16 -6.95
N VAL A 146 -9.01 -6.51 -8.09
CA VAL A 146 -7.75 -5.83 -8.47
C VAL A 146 -8.01 -4.34 -8.60
N GLY A 147 -7.45 -3.54 -7.71
CA GLY A 147 -7.31 -2.11 -7.88
C GLY A 147 -6.01 -1.76 -8.60
N TYR A 148 -5.93 -0.62 -9.25
CA TYR A 148 -4.69 -0.17 -9.88
C TYR A 148 -4.25 1.19 -9.31
N ASP A 149 -3.01 1.19 -8.83
CA ASP A 149 -2.28 2.35 -8.32
C ASP A 149 -1.47 2.92 -9.48
N HIS A 150 -2.04 3.92 -10.18
CA HIS A 150 -1.51 4.39 -11.47
C HIS A 150 -0.18 5.14 -11.35
N ASP A 151 0.03 5.87 -10.26
CA ASP A 151 1.22 6.69 -9.99
C ASP A 151 2.18 6.07 -8.97
N GLY A 152 1.74 5.04 -8.25
CA GLY A 152 2.53 4.39 -7.21
C GLY A 152 2.42 5.06 -5.84
N ALA A 153 1.51 6.01 -5.64
CA ALA A 153 1.37 6.71 -4.38
C ALA A 153 0.92 5.77 -3.26
N VAL A 154 -0.02 4.85 -3.54
CA VAL A 154 -0.45 3.85 -2.55
C VAL A 154 0.69 2.89 -2.20
N ALA A 155 1.45 2.41 -3.20
CA ALA A 155 2.61 1.58 -2.95
C ALA A 155 3.65 2.30 -2.07
N ASN A 156 3.85 3.60 -2.26
CA ASN A 156 4.75 4.42 -1.45
C ASN A 156 4.26 4.51 0.01
N GLU A 157 2.99 4.82 0.24
CA GLU A 157 2.40 4.88 1.60
C GLU A 157 2.46 3.54 2.34
N TYR A 158 2.40 2.43 1.61
CA TYR A 158 2.53 1.08 2.15
C TYR A 158 3.97 0.56 2.18
N ALA A 159 4.97 1.43 1.91
CA ALA A 159 6.40 1.10 1.89
C ALA A 159 6.75 -0.09 0.98
N VAL A 160 6.10 -0.17 -0.18
CA VAL A 160 6.24 -1.27 -1.14
C VAL A 160 7.23 -0.90 -2.23
N VAL A 161 8.36 -1.59 -2.29
CA VAL A 161 9.37 -1.46 -3.36
C VAL A 161 9.74 -2.80 -4.01
N VAL A 162 9.30 -3.89 -3.44
CA VAL A 162 9.58 -5.25 -3.91
C VAL A 162 8.26 -6.00 -4.13
N CYS A 163 8.25 -6.89 -5.10
CA CYS A 163 7.07 -7.67 -5.46
C CYS A 163 7.37 -9.18 -5.34
N PRO A 164 6.43 -9.94 -4.80
CA PRO A 164 5.22 -9.49 -4.13
C PRO A 164 5.50 -8.90 -2.74
N THR A 165 4.71 -7.94 -2.32
CA THR A 165 4.60 -7.52 -0.91
C THR A 165 3.17 -7.77 -0.47
N LEU A 166 2.99 -8.41 0.68
CA LEU A 166 1.69 -8.70 1.25
C LEU A 166 1.54 -7.96 2.57
N THR A 167 0.47 -7.20 2.73
CA THR A 167 0.12 -6.54 3.99
C THR A 167 -1.09 -7.22 4.60
N PHE A 168 -0.96 -7.64 5.86
CA PHE A 168 -1.98 -8.34 6.63
C PHE A 168 -2.62 -7.40 7.63
N VAL A 169 -3.94 -7.29 7.58
CA VAL A 169 -4.71 -6.34 8.39
C VAL A 169 -5.81 -7.09 9.13
N ALA A 170 -5.80 -6.99 10.45
CA ALA A 170 -6.84 -7.53 11.30
C ALA A 170 -8.11 -6.66 11.28
N ALA A 171 -9.21 -7.17 11.82
CA ALA A 171 -10.46 -6.42 11.92
C ALA A 171 -10.24 -5.04 12.56
N GLY A 172 -10.98 -4.03 12.07
CA GLY A 172 -10.84 -2.65 12.51
C GLY A 172 -9.62 -1.92 11.96
N GLY A 173 -8.94 -2.49 10.92
CA GLY A 173 -7.84 -1.81 10.25
C GLY A 173 -6.49 -1.86 10.99
N LYS A 174 -6.35 -2.77 11.97
CA LYS A 174 -5.08 -2.94 12.67
C LYS A 174 -4.09 -3.71 11.80
N VAL A 175 -2.99 -3.07 11.41
CA VAL A 175 -1.92 -3.72 10.65
C VAL A 175 -1.24 -4.76 11.53
N ALA A 176 -1.24 -6.03 11.09
CA ALA A 176 -0.55 -7.13 11.74
C ALA A 176 0.89 -7.28 11.23
N GLY A 177 1.20 -6.67 10.09
CA GLY A 177 2.52 -6.63 9.48
C GLY A 177 2.48 -6.88 7.98
N SER A 178 3.66 -6.86 7.37
CA SER A 178 3.84 -7.16 5.95
C SER A 178 4.93 -8.21 5.75
N THR A 179 4.86 -8.86 4.59
CA THR A 179 5.91 -9.79 4.11
C THR A 179 6.38 -9.37 2.73
N VAL A 180 7.66 -9.56 2.48
CA VAL A 180 8.30 -9.27 1.19
C VAL A 180 8.77 -10.58 0.56
N GLY A 181 8.44 -10.78 -0.70
CA GLY A 181 8.72 -12.02 -1.41
C GLY A 181 7.55 -13.01 -1.38
N SER A 182 7.70 -14.08 -2.14
CA SER A 182 6.66 -15.11 -2.27
C SER A 182 6.55 -15.94 -1.00
N LEU A 183 5.32 -16.21 -0.60
CA LEU A 183 4.97 -17.14 0.49
C LEU A 183 4.37 -18.41 -0.09
N SER A 184 4.68 -19.55 0.54
CA SER A 184 3.95 -20.80 0.33
C SER A 184 2.52 -20.70 0.86
N ASP A 185 1.64 -21.58 0.44
CA ASP A 185 0.25 -21.63 0.95
C ASP A 185 0.22 -21.81 2.47
N ALA A 186 1.12 -22.60 3.06
CA ALA A 186 1.18 -22.83 4.51
C ALA A 186 1.59 -21.56 5.29
N GLU A 187 2.56 -20.80 4.76
CA GLU A 187 2.97 -19.53 5.34
C GLU A 187 1.85 -18.48 5.23
N LEU A 188 1.18 -18.41 4.09
CA LEU A 188 -0.01 -17.56 3.90
C LEU A 188 -1.10 -17.89 4.91
N GLU A 189 -1.43 -19.17 5.09
CA GLU A 189 -2.42 -19.60 6.09
C GLU A 189 -2.02 -19.23 7.51
N THR A 190 -0.74 -19.33 7.84
CA THR A 190 -0.23 -18.92 9.15
C THR A 190 -0.48 -17.43 9.40
N TRP A 191 -0.24 -16.59 8.40
CA TRP A 191 -0.53 -15.16 8.49
C TRP A 191 -2.03 -14.86 8.55
N VAL A 192 -2.83 -15.53 7.71
CA VAL A 192 -4.27 -15.36 7.69
C VAL A 192 -4.89 -15.70 9.04
N LYS A 193 -4.46 -16.78 9.69
CA LYS A 193 -4.92 -17.17 11.03
C LYS A 193 -4.58 -16.15 12.12
N ARG A 194 -3.54 -15.33 11.94
CA ARG A 194 -3.18 -14.28 12.91
C ARG A 194 -4.11 -13.06 12.85
N ILE A 195 -4.78 -12.86 11.72
CA ILE A 195 -5.66 -11.70 11.51
C ILE A 195 -7.15 -12.04 11.57
N SER A 196 -7.48 -13.35 11.60
CA SER A 196 -8.85 -13.88 11.65
C SER A 196 -9.51 -13.75 13.01
#